data_605c40897e28baed8336ab4b8272ebcf
#
_entry.id   605c40897e28baed8336ab4b8272ebcf
#
_cell.length_a   1.000
_cell.length_b   1.000
_cell.length_c   1.000
_cell.angle_alpha   90.00
_cell.angle_beta   90.00
_cell.angle_gamma   90.00
#
_symmetry.space_group_name_H-M   'P 1'
#
loop_
_entity.id
_entity.type
_entity.pdbx_description
1 polymer ?
#
loop_
_entity_poly.entity_id
_entity_poly.type
_entity_poly.pdbx_seq_one_letter_code
_entity_poly.pdbx_strand_id
1 'polypeptide(L)'
;AFAYKMKLEAMKRQAGRPKKENLSPVGIDFRGKQTLDVMAEEVGDSRNQIHRYIRLTHLIPEILDLVDNSVLKEKDILQIALRPAVELSYLTEKEQQDLVEIMESEDCTPSHAQAIKMRQFSQEGRLDANVLLSIMQEEKPNQVEQFKMPKERISKFFSPGTPAKKMEDTIVKALELYRKRQRDMER
;
A
#
# COMPACT_ATOMS: atom_id res chain seq x y z
N ALA A 1 15.54 5.84 3.56
CA ALA A 1 14.65 6.90 4.04
C ALA A 1 15.44 8.08 4.58
N PHE A 2 16.21 7.91 5.65
CA PHE A 2 16.93 8.99 6.34
C PHE A 2 17.96 9.73 5.47
N ALA A 3 18.72 9.04 4.60
CA ALA A 3 19.68 9.67 3.70
C ALA A 3 19.00 10.69 2.76
N TYR A 4 17.81 10.38 2.24
CA TYR A 4 17.01 11.31 1.43
C TYR A 4 16.56 12.54 2.22
N LYS A 5 16.12 12.34 3.48
CA LYS A 5 15.73 13.44 4.36
C LYS A 5 16.90 14.36 4.65
N MET A 6 18.04 13.81 5.04
CA MET A 6 19.26 14.57 5.32
C MET A 6 19.73 15.35 4.07
N LYS A 7 19.73 14.71 2.89
CA LYS A 7 20.11 15.36 1.64
C LYS A 7 19.16 16.51 1.31
N LEU A 8 17.84 16.30 1.45
CA LEU A 8 16.84 17.34 1.23
C LEU A 8 17.03 18.53 2.19
N GLU A 9 17.31 18.27 3.47
CA GLU A 9 17.55 19.30 4.47
C GLU A 9 18.83 20.09 4.16
N ALA A 10 19.89 19.41 3.75
CA ALA A 10 21.15 20.05 3.33
C ALA A 10 20.99 20.92 2.08
N MET A 11 20.08 20.53 1.17
CA MET A 11 19.80 21.27 -0.06
C MET A 11 18.76 22.38 0.10
N LYS A 12 18.02 22.43 1.23
CA LYS A 12 17.06 23.51 1.51
C LYS A 12 17.80 24.83 1.58
N ARG A 13 17.42 25.75 0.68
CA ARG A 13 17.92 27.14 0.71
C ARG A 13 17.35 27.83 1.94
N GLN A 14 18.22 28.61 2.64
CA GLN A 14 17.72 29.53 3.64
C GLN A 14 16.75 30.52 2.98
N ALA A 15 15.60 30.72 3.61
CA ALA A 15 14.61 31.71 3.14
C ALA A 15 15.24 33.10 3.14
N GLY A 16 15.36 33.71 1.96
CA GLY A 16 15.93 35.05 1.79
C GLY A 16 16.33 35.30 0.32
N ARG A 17 16.54 36.59 -0.02
CA ARG A 17 17.01 36.99 -1.36
C ARG A 17 18.39 36.36 -1.62
N PRO A 18 18.58 35.55 -2.68
CA PRO A 18 19.86 34.90 -2.94
C PRO A 18 20.93 35.93 -3.17
N LYS A 19 21.99 35.94 -2.33
CA LYS A 19 23.21 36.67 -2.61
C LYS A 19 23.89 36.05 -3.83
N LYS A 20 24.48 36.86 -4.69
CA LYS A 20 25.13 36.49 -5.96
C LYS A 20 26.26 35.45 -5.83
N GLU A 21 26.68 35.13 -4.62
CA GLU A 21 27.87 34.31 -4.32
C GLU A 21 27.53 32.83 -3.93
N ASN A 22 26.27 32.43 -3.88
CA ASN A 22 25.90 31.04 -3.57
C ASN A 22 25.86 30.18 -4.84
N LEU A 23 27.00 30.04 -5.50
CA LEU A 23 27.27 28.94 -6.40
C LEU A 23 27.49 27.67 -5.53
N SER A 24 26.66 26.66 -5.71
CA SER A 24 26.92 25.35 -5.13
C SER A 24 28.32 24.89 -5.53
N PRO A 25 29.08 24.24 -4.64
CA PRO A 25 30.44 23.75 -4.95
C PRO A 25 30.47 22.79 -6.16
N VAL A 26 29.31 22.31 -6.63
CA VAL A 26 29.15 21.31 -7.72
C VAL A 26 28.77 21.97 -9.06
N GLY A 27 28.63 23.30 -9.15
CA GLY A 27 28.38 23.98 -10.43
C GLY A 27 27.00 23.76 -11.06
N ILE A 28 26.06 23.22 -10.32
CA ILE A 28 24.68 22.91 -10.83
C ILE A 28 23.84 24.18 -10.75
N ASP A 29 23.29 24.63 -11.88
CA ASP A 29 22.39 25.78 -11.94
C ASP A 29 20.96 25.38 -11.50
N PHE A 30 20.60 25.76 -10.26
CA PHE A 30 19.30 25.51 -9.66
C PHE A 30 18.22 26.55 -10.02
N ARG A 31 18.43 27.40 -11.02
CA ARG A 31 17.48 28.46 -11.38
C ARG A 31 16.15 27.86 -11.83
N GLY A 32 15.10 28.09 -11.06
CA GLY A 32 13.72 27.71 -11.40
C GLY A 32 13.30 26.29 -11.08
N LYS A 33 14.20 25.39 -10.62
CA LYS A 33 13.84 24.03 -10.20
C LYS A 33 13.59 23.96 -8.70
N GLN A 34 12.60 23.14 -8.31
CA GLN A 34 12.38 22.83 -6.89
C GLN A 34 13.48 21.88 -6.38
N THR A 35 13.86 21.98 -5.12
CA THR A 35 14.92 21.16 -4.51
C THR A 35 14.73 19.66 -4.71
N LEU A 36 13.47 19.19 -4.68
CA LEU A 36 13.13 17.78 -4.92
C LEU A 36 13.35 17.36 -6.38
N ASP A 37 13.15 18.26 -7.35
CA ASP A 37 13.37 17.93 -8.77
C ASP A 37 14.86 17.77 -9.06
N VAL A 38 15.68 18.63 -8.47
CA VAL A 38 17.15 18.52 -8.56
C VAL A 38 17.64 17.21 -7.93
N MET A 39 17.11 16.88 -6.76
CA MET A 39 17.45 15.65 -6.07
C MET A 39 17.02 14.41 -6.87
N ALA A 40 15.87 14.46 -7.54
CA ALA A 40 15.37 13.40 -8.39
C ALA A 40 16.29 13.15 -9.61
N GLU A 41 16.76 14.23 -10.26
CA GLU A 41 17.71 14.15 -11.37
C GLU A 41 19.06 13.55 -10.96
N GLU A 42 19.58 13.92 -9.78
CA GLU A 42 20.87 13.42 -9.28
C GLU A 42 20.85 11.95 -8.90
N VAL A 43 19.72 11.47 -8.33
CA VAL A 43 19.60 10.10 -7.77
C VAL A 43 19.00 9.13 -8.78
N GLY A 44 18.30 9.63 -9.81
CA GLY A 44 17.61 8.81 -10.80
C GLY A 44 16.24 8.27 -10.32
N ASP A 45 15.76 8.71 -9.15
CA ASP A 45 14.44 8.38 -8.63
C ASP A 45 13.41 9.46 -8.98
N SER A 46 12.14 9.09 -9.10
CA SER A 46 11.11 10.10 -9.29
C SER A 46 10.90 10.94 -8.03
N ARG A 47 10.52 12.22 -8.19
CA ARG A 47 10.16 13.12 -7.09
C ARG A 47 9.15 12.47 -6.11
N ASN A 48 8.13 11.79 -6.65
CA ASN A 48 7.13 11.11 -5.84
C ASN A 48 7.72 9.95 -5.04
N GLN A 49 8.68 9.23 -5.60
CA GLN A 49 9.37 8.13 -4.92
C GLN A 49 10.23 8.65 -3.76
N ILE A 50 11.00 9.69 -4.00
CA ILE A 50 11.79 10.36 -2.96
C ILE A 50 10.89 10.85 -1.82
N HIS A 51 9.76 11.48 -2.15
CA HIS A 51 8.80 11.95 -1.14
C HIS A 51 8.27 10.80 -0.29
N ARG A 52 7.95 9.65 -0.89
CA ARG A 52 7.52 8.44 -0.17
C ARG A 52 8.61 7.93 0.77
N TYR A 53 9.86 7.85 0.31
CA TYR A 53 10.97 7.43 1.17
C TYR A 53 11.20 8.40 2.34
N ILE A 54 11.16 9.70 2.11
CA ILE A 54 11.28 10.68 3.19
C ILE A 54 10.13 10.51 4.17
N ARG A 55 8.93 10.21 3.69
CA ARG A 55 7.76 10.01 4.55
C ARG A 55 7.95 8.86 5.55
N LEU A 56 8.66 7.80 5.18
CA LEU A 56 8.96 6.67 6.08
C LEU A 56 9.74 7.09 7.34
N THR A 57 10.44 8.24 7.33
CA THR A 57 11.16 8.72 8.53
C THR A 57 10.23 9.18 9.67
N HIS A 58 8.92 9.14 9.47
CA HIS A 58 7.91 9.42 10.48
C HIS A 58 7.32 8.14 11.10
N LEU A 59 7.79 6.99 10.68
CA LEU A 59 7.44 5.72 11.31
C LEU A 59 8.30 5.49 12.55
N ILE A 60 7.72 4.82 13.54
CA ILE A 60 8.47 4.31 14.70
C ILE A 60 9.42 3.21 14.27
N PRO A 61 10.51 2.94 15.03
CA PRO A 61 11.53 1.95 14.64
C PRO A 61 10.94 0.57 14.37
N GLU A 62 10.00 0.11 15.18
CA GLU A 62 9.36 -1.21 15.08
C GLU A 62 8.66 -1.40 13.74
N ILE A 63 7.96 -0.39 13.24
CA ILE A 63 7.31 -0.45 11.90
C ILE A 63 8.35 -0.34 10.79
N LEU A 64 9.42 0.44 10.98
CA LEU A 64 10.51 0.52 10.00
C LEU A 64 11.20 -0.83 9.81
N ASP A 65 11.43 -1.59 10.88
CA ASP A 65 12.01 -2.93 10.82
C ASP A 65 11.12 -3.88 10.00
N LEU A 66 9.78 -3.80 10.15
CA LEU A 66 8.84 -4.57 9.34
C LEU A 66 8.87 -4.18 7.85
N VAL A 67 9.17 -2.91 7.55
CA VAL A 67 9.36 -2.45 6.16
C VAL A 67 10.67 -2.98 5.59
N ASP A 68 11.74 -2.96 6.36
CA ASP A 68 13.05 -3.45 5.93
C ASP A 68 13.02 -4.96 5.70
N ASN A 69 12.32 -5.74 6.53
CA ASN A 69 12.06 -7.18 6.33
C ASN A 69 11.40 -7.45 4.98
N SER A 70 10.48 -6.58 4.54
CA SER A 70 9.83 -6.71 3.23
C SER A 70 10.79 -6.51 2.05
N VAL A 71 11.83 -5.70 2.22
CA VAL A 71 12.88 -5.49 1.21
C VAL A 71 13.85 -6.67 1.17
N LEU A 72 14.21 -7.19 2.34
CA LEU A 72 15.10 -8.34 2.50
C LEU A 72 14.44 -9.66 2.09
N LYS A 73 13.09 -9.67 1.94
CA LYS A 73 12.28 -10.87 1.60
C LYS A 73 12.51 -12.03 2.58
N GLU A 74 12.68 -11.73 3.84
CA GLU A 74 12.76 -12.73 4.88
C GLU A 74 11.43 -13.48 4.97
N LYS A 75 11.50 -14.82 4.92
CA LYS A 75 10.31 -15.68 5.03
C LYS A 75 9.97 -15.87 6.49
N ASP A 76 8.69 -16.04 6.76
CA ASP A 76 8.14 -16.35 8.09
C ASP A 76 8.26 -15.22 9.14
N ILE A 77 8.48 -13.99 8.70
CA ILE A 77 8.49 -12.80 9.53
C ILE A 77 7.44 -11.80 9.01
N LEU A 78 6.79 -11.09 9.94
CA LEU A 78 5.85 -10.03 9.58
C LEU A 78 6.52 -8.96 8.72
N GLN A 79 5.84 -8.53 7.66
CA GLN A 79 6.38 -7.59 6.68
C GLN A 79 5.34 -6.55 6.29
N ILE A 80 5.78 -5.31 6.11
CA ILE A 80 4.94 -4.23 5.62
C ILE A 80 5.52 -3.68 4.31
N ALA A 81 4.75 -3.75 3.22
CA ALA A 81 5.16 -3.21 1.94
C ALA A 81 5.22 -1.66 1.97
N LEU A 82 5.99 -1.06 1.06
CA LEU A 82 6.19 0.38 0.99
C LEU A 82 4.89 1.19 0.94
N ARG A 83 3.87 0.74 0.20
CA ARG A 83 2.62 1.51 0.05
C ARG A 83 1.83 1.62 1.36
N PRO A 84 1.49 0.53 2.07
CA PRO A 84 0.89 0.65 3.40
C PRO A 84 1.77 1.43 4.38
N ALA A 85 3.08 1.23 4.39
CA ALA A 85 4.00 1.95 5.27
C ALA A 85 3.92 3.47 5.11
N VAL A 86 3.81 3.97 3.87
CA VAL A 86 3.62 5.41 3.61
C VAL A 86 2.31 5.92 4.20
N GLU A 87 1.22 5.15 4.11
CA GLU A 87 -0.07 5.54 4.72
C GLU A 87 0.02 5.53 6.26
N LEU A 88 0.65 4.52 6.85
CA LEU A 88 0.85 4.40 8.30
C LEU A 88 1.72 5.54 8.87
N SER A 89 2.62 6.10 8.07
CA SER A 89 3.46 7.23 8.49
C SER A 89 2.68 8.53 8.78
N TYR A 90 1.38 8.58 8.47
CA TYR A 90 0.50 9.69 8.83
C TYR A 90 -0.17 9.52 10.18
N LEU A 91 -0.08 8.36 10.80
CA LEU A 91 -0.59 8.08 12.13
C LEU A 91 0.30 8.79 13.18
N THR A 92 -0.28 9.12 14.32
CA THR A 92 0.48 9.59 15.48
C THR A 92 1.36 8.47 16.04
N GLU A 93 2.39 8.80 16.78
CA GLU A 93 3.32 7.84 17.39
C GLU A 93 2.57 6.83 18.29
N LYS A 94 1.59 7.30 19.06
CA LYS A 94 0.74 6.44 19.89
C LYS A 94 -0.09 5.46 19.05
N GLU A 95 -0.75 5.94 18.00
CA GLU A 95 -1.54 5.07 17.10
C GLU A 95 -0.66 4.03 16.39
N GLN A 96 0.59 4.38 16.07
CA GLN A 96 1.55 3.44 15.52
C GLN A 96 1.95 2.37 16.55
N GLN A 97 2.15 2.73 17.82
CA GLN A 97 2.43 1.79 18.91
C GLN A 97 1.26 0.83 19.14
N ASP A 98 0.03 1.38 19.25
CA ASP A 98 -1.19 0.57 19.39
C ASP A 98 -1.34 -0.42 18.20
N LEU A 99 -0.97 0.01 16.99
CA LEU A 99 -1.00 -0.84 15.81
C LEU A 99 0.05 -1.98 15.87
N VAL A 100 1.25 -1.72 16.37
CA VAL A 100 2.29 -2.76 16.54
C VAL A 100 1.79 -3.86 17.48
N GLU A 101 1.22 -3.49 18.63
CA GLU A 101 0.66 -4.45 19.59
C GLU A 101 -0.44 -5.33 18.95
N ILE A 102 -1.30 -4.72 18.13
CA ILE A 102 -2.36 -5.46 17.41
C ILE A 102 -1.76 -6.37 16.34
N MET A 103 -0.76 -5.91 15.58
CA MET A 103 -0.09 -6.75 14.58
C MET A 103 0.58 -7.98 15.18
N GLU A 104 1.19 -7.83 16.35
CA GLU A 104 1.80 -8.94 17.10
C GLU A 104 0.75 -9.91 17.63
N SER A 105 -0.38 -9.41 18.16
CA SER A 105 -1.44 -10.26 18.71
C SER A 105 -2.21 -11.03 17.64
N GLU A 106 -2.44 -10.44 16.47
CA GLU A 106 -3.20 -11.02 15.35
C GLU A 106 -2.29 -11.76 14.34
N ASP A 107 -0.97 -11.76 14.55
CA ASP A 107 0.05 -12.31 13.62
C ASP A 107 -0.18 -11.89 12.17
N CYS A 108 -0.52 -10.63 11.97
CA CYS A 108 -0.80 -10.10 10.63
C CYS A 108 -0.45 -8.62 10.48
N THR A 109 -0.21 -8.19 9.24
CA THR A 109 0.08 -6.79 8.90
C THR A 109 -1.04 -6.18 8.06
N PRO A 110 -1.29 -4.86 8.15
CA PRO A 110 -2.36 -4.22 7.42
C PRO A 110 -2.13 -4.24 5.91
N SER A 111 -3.18 -4.49 5.16
CA SER A 111 -3.21 -4.27 3.72
C SER A 111 -3.17 -2.78 3.38
N HIS A 112 -2.88 -2.43 2.13
CA HIS A 112 -2.87 -1.03 1.70
C HIS A 112 -4.25 -0.35 1.89
N ALA A 113 -5.35 -1.07 1.64
CA ALA A 113 -6.70 -0.55 1.86
C ALA A 113 -7.00 -0.28 3.33
N GLN A 114 -6.58 -1.18 4.23
CA GLN A 114 -6.70 -1.00 5.68
C GLN A 114 -5.85 0.18 6.16
N ALA A 115 -4.60 0.32 5.68
CA ALA A 115 -3.74 1.45 6.02
C ALA A 115 -4.32 2.81 5.59
N ILE A 116 -4.98 2.89 4.42
CA ILE A 116 -5.71 4.09 3.99
C ILE A 116 -6.86 4.41 4.95
N LYS A 117 -7.66 3.41 5.35
CA LYS A 117 -8.74 3.60 6.33
C LYS A 117 -8.20 4.10 7.67
N MET A 118 -7.15 3.47 8.21
CA MET A 118 -6.50 3.89 9.45
C MET A 118 -6.09 5.36 9.38
N ARG A 119 -5.43 5.77 8.29
CA ARG A 119 -5.07 7.17 8.08
C ARG A 119 -6.28 8.10 8.08
N GLN A 120 -7.39 7.73 7.42
CA GLN A 120 -8.61 8.54 7.40
C GLN A 120 -9.19 8.71 8.81
N PHE A 121 -9.33 7.62 9.57
CA PHE A 121 -9.81 7.67 10.95
C PHE A 121 -8.88 8.48 11.88
N SER A 122 -7.55 8.37 11.68
CA SER A 122 -6.57 9.18 12.40
C SER A 122 -6.74 10.68 12.11
N GLN A 123 -6.91 11.06 10.83
CA GLN A 123 -7.14 12.45 10.43
C GLN A 123 -8.45 13.02 10.99
N GLU A 124 -9.45 12.17 11.19
CA GLU A 124 -10.72 12.53 11.83
C GLU A 124 -10.64 12.55 13.38
N GLY A 125 -9.50 12.15 13.97
CA GLY A 125 -9.32 12.02 15.42
C GLY A 125 -10.16 10.91 16.06
N ARG A 126 -10.49 9.88 15.27
CA ARG A 126 -11.39 8.76 15.64
C ARG A 126 -10.68 7.41 15.65
N LEU A 127 -9.36 7.38 15.49
CA LEU A 127 -8.59 6.15 15.51
C LEU A 127 -8.18 5.80 16.94
N ASP A 128 -8.79 4.77 17.49
CA ASP A 128 -8.41 4.15 18.75
C ASP A 128 -8.04 2.67 18.55
N ALA A 129 -7.59 2.00 19.60
CA ALA A 129 -7.19 0.60 19.55
C ALA A 129 -8.34 -0.34 19.09
N ASN A 130 -9.59 -0.04 19.47
CA ASN A 130 -10.74 -0.86 19.05
C ASN A 130 -11.04 -0.70 17.56
N VAL A 131 -10.94 0.54 17.05
CA VAL A 131 -11.09 0.82 15.61
C VAL A 131 -9.95 0.19 14.81
N LEU A 132 -8.71 0.27 15.29
CA LEU A 132 -7.56 -0.41 14.69
C LEU A 132 -7.79 -1.92 14.60
N LEU A 133 -8.20 -2.56 15.69
CA LEU A 133 -8.50 -3.99 15.71
C LEU A 133 -9.63 -4.35 14.74
N SER A 134 -10.72 -3.58 14.73
CA SER A 134 -11.83 -3.78 13.79
C SER A 134 -11.39 -3.70 12.33
N ILE A 135 -10.54 -2.73 11.98
CA ILE A 135 -9.99 -2.61 10.62
C ILE A 135 -9.06 -3.79 10.28
N MET A 136 -8.24 -4.24 11.23
CA MET A 136 -7.34 -5.38 11.01
C MET A 136 -8.09 -6.68 10.78
N GLN A 137 -9.24 -6.88 11.44
CA GLN A 137 -10.09 -8.07 11.30
C GLN A 137 -10.99 -8.05 10.06
N GLU A 138 -11.05 -6.93 9.30
CA GLU A 138 -11.75 -6.92 8.02
C GLU A 138 -11.11 -7.91 7.03
N GLU A 139 -11.96 -8.63 6.28
CA GLU A 139 -11.48 -9.50 5.20
C GLU A 139 -10.64 -8.73 4.19
N LYS A 140 -9.40 -9.17 4.00
CA LYS A 140 -8.53 -8.56 2.99
C LYS A 140 -9.03 -8.95 1.59
N PRO A 141 -9.10 -8.03 0.63
CA PRO A 141 -9.58 -8.31 -0.72
C PRO A 141 -8.88 -9.49 -1.41
N ASN A 142 -7.64 -9.78 -1.01
CA ASN A 142 -6.85 -10.89 -1.54
C ASN A 142 -7.13 -12.24 -0.84
N GLN A 143 -7.86 -12.24 0.28
CA GLN A 143 -8.23 -13.44 1.05
C GLN A 143 -9.62 -13.96 0.70
N VAL A 144 -10.43 -13.16 -0.03
CA VAL A 144 -11.69 -13.66 -0.59
C VAL A 144 -11.35 -14.75 -1.60
N GLU A 145 -11.75 -15.99 -1.29
CA GLU A 145 -11.60 -17.11 -2.21
C GLU A 145 -12.28 -16.78 -3.54
N GLN A 146 -11.48 -16.59 -4.58
CA GLN A 146 -12.00 -16.39 -5.93
C GLN A 146 -11.82 -17.65 -6.74
N PHE A 147 -12.93 -18.28 -7.12
CA PHE A 147 -12.87 -19.34 -8.10
C PHE A 147 -12.59 -18.74 -9.50
N LYS A 148 -11.38 -18.95 -10.01
CA LYS A 148 -10.99 -18.50 -11.35
C LYS A 148 -10.96 -19.69 -12.31
N MET A 149 -11.78 -19.63 -13.34
CA MET A 149 -11.77 -20.61 -14.42
C MET A 149 -11.21 -20.00 -15.71
N PRO A 150 -10.20 -20.63 -16.37
CA PRO A 150 -9.72 -20.17 -17.65
C PRO A 150 -10.85 -20.08 -18.69
N LYS A 151 -10.93 -18.96 -19.39
CA LYS A 151 -12.01 -18.70 -20.36
C LYS A 151 -12.05 -19.77 -21.46
N GLU A 152 -10.90 -20.32 -21.86
CA GLU A 152 -10.76 -21.37 -22.87
C GLU A 152 -11.54 -22.64 -22.53
N ARG A 153 -11.66 -22.97 -21.24
CA ARG A 153 -12.39 -24.17 -20.78
C ARG A 153 -13.90 -24.06 -20.96
N ILE A 154 -14.44 -22.85 -20.90
CA ILE A 154 -15.87 -22.58 -20.95
C ILE A 154 -16.31 -21.95 -22.26
N SER A 155 -15.41 -21.35 -23.04
CA SER A 155 -15.73 -20.64 -24.29
C SER A 155 -16.50 -21.50 -25.31
N LYS A 156 -16.22 -22.81 -25.35
CA LYS A 156 -16.89 -23.74 -26.24
C LYS A 156 -18.42 -23.89 -26.00
N PHE A 157 -18.89 -23.44 -24.86
CA PHE A 157 -20.31 -23.48 -24.49
C PHE A 157 -21.05 -22.16 -24.76
N PHE A 158 -20.34 -21.14 -25.25
CA PHE A 158 -20.87 -19.80 -25.47
C PHE A 158 -20.58 -19.31 -26.88
N SER A 159 -21.49 -18.48 -27.40
CA SER A 159 -21.23 -17.80 -28.68
C SER A 159 -20.06 -16.81 -28.59
N PRO A 160 -19.27 -16.62 -29.67
CA PRO A 160 -18.24 -15.61 -29.71
C PRO A 160 -18.78 -14.21 -29.33
N GLY A 161 -18.06 -13.50 -28.45
CA GLY A 161 -18.48 -12.16 -28.01
C GLY A 161 -19.45 -12.11 -26.85
N THR A 162 -19.84 -13.27 -26.24
CA THR A 162 -20.67 -13.27 -25.03
C THR A 162 -20.01 -12.52 -23.88
N PRO A 163 -20.69 -11.52 -23.25
CA PRO A 163 -20.15 -10.78 -22.11
C PRO A 163 -19.90 -11.70 -20.90
N ALA A 164 -18.83 -11.43 -20.14
CA ALA A 164 -18.44 -12.25 -18.97
C ALA A 164 -19.58 -12.43 -17.95
N LYS A 165 -20.33 -11.36 -17.64
CA LYS A 165 -21.46 -11.42 -16.74
C LYS A 165 -22.56 -12.39 -17.21
N LYS A 166 -22.85 -12.41 -18.52
CA LYS A 166 -23.84 -13.35 -19.09
C LYS A 166 -23.33 -14.80 -19.05
N MET A 167 -22.04 -15.00 -19.20
CA MET A 167 -21.42 -16.33 -19.04
C MET A 167 -21.56 -16.82 -17.59
N GLU A 168 -21.27 -15.96 -16.62
CA GLU A 168 -21.39 -16.23 -15.19
C GLU A 168 -22.84 -16.60 -14.82
N ASP A 169 -23.82 -15.78 -15.18
CA ASP A 169 -25.24 -16.03 -14.93
C ASP A 169 -25.71 -17.38 -15.52
N THR A 170 -25.20 -17.71 -16.72
CA THR A 170 -25.55 -18.97 -17.38
C THR A 170 -24.93 -20.18 -16.66
N ILE A 171 -23.71 -20.07 -16.18
CA ILE A 171 -23.02 -21.11 -15.41
C ILE A 171 -23.77 -21.37 -14.11
N VAL A 172 -24.15 -20.31 -13.37
CA VAL A 172 -24.91 -20.43 -12.12
C VAL A 172 -26.24 -21.18 -12.37
N LYS A 173 -27.00 -20.76 -13.37
CA LYS A 173 -28.29 -21.45 -13.74
C LYS A 173 -28.09 -22.90 -14.11
N ALA A 174 -27.03 -23.22 -14.87
CA ALA A 174 -26.73 -24.60 -15.25
C ALA A 174 -26.40 -25.47 -14.02
N LEU A 175 -25.64 -24.93 -13.05
CA LEU A 175 -25.35 -25.63 -11.80
C LEU A 175 -26.59 -25.84 -10.91
N GLU A 176 -27.49 -24.87 -10.86
CA GLU A 176 -28.77 -24.99 -10.15
C GLU A 176 -29.64 -26.11 -10.75
N LEU A 177 -29.74 -26.16 -12.07
CA LEU A 177 -30.46 -27.23 -12.79
C LEU A 177 -29.82 -28.60 -12.56
N TYR A 178 -28.50 -28.68 -12.59
CA TYR A 178 -27.77 -29.91 -12.32
C TYR A 178 -28.03 -30.41 -10.89
N ARG A 179 -27.97 -29.53 -9.90
CA ARG A 179 -28.26 -29.84 -8.49
C ARG A 179 -29.71 -30.30 -8.29
N LYS A 180 -30.66 -29.69 -9.00
CA LYS A 180 -32.09 -30.14 -8.98
C LYS A 180 -32.22 -31.54 -9.52
N ARG A 181 -31.59 -31.84 -10.66
CA ARG A 181 -31.60 -33.14 -11.31
C ARG A 181 -31.01 -34.26 -10.45
N GLN A 182 -29.91 -33.97 -9.75
CA GLN A 182 -29.34 -34.93 -8.80
C GLN A 182 -30.32 -35.29 -7.68
N ARG A 183 -30.97 -34.30 -7.06
CA ARG A 183 -31.94 -34.53 -6.00
C ARG A 183 -33.16 -35.33 -6.47
N ASP A 184 -33.57 -35.15 -7.73
CA ASP A 184 -34.70 -35.89 -8.32
C ASP A 184 -34.32 -37.36 -8.66
N MET A 185 -33.01 -37.65 -8.84
CA MET A 185 -32.52 -39.02 -9.08
C MET A 185 -32.21 -39.79 -7.78
N GLU A 186 -32.03 -39.10 -6.66
CA GLU A 186 -31.82 -39.72 -5.33
C GLU A 186 -33.13 -40.01 -4.57
N ARG A 187 -34.27 -39.64 -5.14
CA ARG A 187 -35.64 -39.97 -4.65
C ARG A 187 -36.22 -41.15 -5.34
#